data_4f31b68bda68b60a675a4f9cfee246d8
#
_entry.id   4f31b68bda68b60a675a4f9cfee246d8
#
_cell.length_a   1.000
_cell.length_b   1.000
_cell.length_c   1.000
_cell.angle_alpha   90.00
_cell.angle_beta   90.00
_cell.angle_gamma   90.00
#
_symmetry.space_group_name_H-M   'P 1'
#
loop_
_entity.id
_entity.type
_entity.pdbx_description
1 polymer ?
#
loop_
_entity_poly.entity_id
_entity_poly.type
_entity_poly.pdbx_seq_one_letter_code
_entity_poly.pdbx_strand_id
1 'polypeptide(L)'
;TCKKNKRKVALFGRSMENMVDIALKCGYFEDKSIIITAEEANHLKPGEVCLLCTGSQGEPLAALSRIAAGTHRQISLMPNDIVVFSSSPIPGNTASVSRTINKLYKKGVKVFTNTMSEIHSSGHANQEELKLMIRLFKPKYFVPYHGEFRMLKKHTDLGVMCGIPRRNTFVLENGDVLALDKGQLYKDGKVQ
;
A
#
# COMPACT_ATOMS: atom_id res chain seq x y z
N THR A 1 -15.03 -11.44 5.89
CA THR A 1 -14.91 -12.64 5.02
C THR A 1 -14.52 -13.85 5.84
N CYS A 2 -13.38 -13.86 6.57
CA CYS A 2 -12.90 -15.02 7.33
C CYS A 2 -13.96 -15.57 8.31
N LYS A 3 -14.57 -14.71 9.13
CA LYS A 3 -15.63 -15.11 10.07
C LYS A 3 -16.79 -15.81 9.37
N LYS A 4 -17.28 -15.28 8.22
CA LYS A 4 -18.36 -15.91 7.43
C LYS A 4 -17.98 -17.30 6.90
N ASN A 5 -16.71 -17.54 6.65
CA ASN A 5 -16.18 -18.81 6.13
C ASN A 5 -15.57 -19.68 7.24
N LYS A 6 -15.83 -19.37 8.52
CA LYS A 6 -15.33 -20.10 9.68
C LYS A 6 -13.81 -20.27 9.68
N ARG A 7 -13.06 -19.28 9.15
CA ARG A 7 -11.61 -19.27 9.13
C ARG A 7 -11.06 -18.41 10.26
N LYS A 8 -10.04 -18.88 10.92
CA LYS A 8 -9.20 -18.10 11.82
C LYS A 8 -8.16 -17.31 11.05
N VAL A 9 -7.65 -16.24 11.63
CA VAL A 9 -6.70 -15.33 10.99
C VAL A 9 -5.41 -15.30 11.82
N ALA A 10 -4.30 -15.70 11.22
CA ALA A 10 -2.98 -15.55 11.82
C ALA A 10 -2.20 -14.42 11.14
N LEU A 11 -1.48 -13.62 11.94
CA LEU A 11 -0.77 -12.43 11.48
C LEU A 11 0.72 -12.71 11.38
N PHE A 12 1.36 -12.26 10.30
CA PHE A 12 2.78 -12.45 10.06
C PHE A 12 3.45 -11.16 9.58
N GLY A 13 4.35 -10.67 10.41
CA GLY A 13 5.09 -9.45 10.22
C GLY A 13 4.66 -8.35 11.19
N ARG A 14 5.66 -7.77 11.87
CA ARG A 14 5.48 -6.78 12.94
C ARG A 14 4.55 -5.61 12.55
N SER A 15 4.68 -5.10 11.33
CA SER A 15 3.82 -4.01 10.86
C SER A 15 2.36 -4.46 10.68
N MET A 16 2.10 -5.71 10.29
CA MET A 16 0.75 -6.26 10.20
C MET A 16 0.12 -6.41 11.58
N GLU A 17 0.87 -6.94 12.54
CA GLU A 17 0.42 -7.09 13.94
C GLU A 17 0.07 -5.73 14.55
N ASN A 18 0.95 -4.73 14.38
CA ASN A 18 0.71 -3.37 14.85
C ASN A 18 -0.52 -2.74 14.19
N MET A 19 -0.70 -2.92 12.88
CA MET A 19 -1.85 -2.37 12.16
C MET A 19 -3.16 -2.96 12.65
N VAL A 20 -3.21 -4.27 12.87
CA VAL A 20 -4.40 -4.95 13.39
C VAL A 20 -4.69 -4.52 14.83
N ASP A 21 -3.67 -4.36 15.68
CA ASP A 21 -3.84 -3.86 17.05
C ASP A 21 -4.40 -2.43 17.06
N ILE A 22 -3.89 -1.55 16.21
CA ILE A 22 -4.42 -0.18 16.05
C ILE A 22 -5.87 -0.23 15.56
N ALA A 23 -6.18 -1.06 14.57
CA ALA A 23 -7.54 -1.17 14.03
C ALA A 23 -8.54 -1.65 15.10
N LEU A 24 -8.12 -2.57 15.97
CA LEU A 24 -8.91 -3.01 17.13
C LEU A 24 -9.13 -1.87 18.14
N LYS A 25 -8.08 -1.12 18.47
CA LYS A 25 -8.17 0.04 19.38
C LYS A 25 -9.05 1.16 18.84
N CYS A 26 -9.05 1.35 17.52
CA CYS A 26 -9.90 2.33 16.84
C CYS A 26 -11.35 1.85 16.59
N GLY A 27 -11.70 0.62 16.99
CA GLY A 27 -13.05 0.08 16.83
C GLY A 27 -13.44 -0.31 15.40
N TYR A 28 -12.47 -0.45 14.48
CA TYR A 28 -12.77 -0.92 13.11
C TYR A 28 -13.32 -2.35 13.07
N PHE A 29 -12.98 -3.16 14.05
CA PHE A 29 -13.64 -4.44 14.33
C PHE A 29 -13.46 -4.81 15.81
N GLU A 30 -14.49 -5.47 16.37
CA GLU A 30 -14.55 -5.73 17.82
C GLU A 30 -14.18 -7.18 18.16
N ASP A 31 -14.41 -8.10 17.21
CA ASP A 31 -14.28 -9.53 17.45
C ASP A 31 -12.83 -10.01 17.27
N LYS A 32 -12.12 -10.08 18.39
CA LYS A 32 -10.76 -10.62 18.46
C LYS A 32 -10.70 -12.14 18.37
N SER A 33 -11.83 -12.85 18.51
CA SER A 33 -11.86 -14.31 18.62
C SER A 33 -11.41 -15.04 17.36
N ILE A 34 -11.40 -14.35 16.20
CA ILE A 34 -10.91 -14.91 14.95
C ILE A 34 -9.40 -14.81 14.78
N ILE A 35 -8.72 -13.95 15.58
CA ILE A 35 -7.27 -13.74 15.48
C ILE A 35 -6.59 -14.78 16.39
N ILE A 36 -5.63 -15.48 15.81
CA ILE A 36 -4.89 -16.55 16.47
C ILE A 36 -3.38 -16.35 16.29
N THR A 37 -2.61 -17.00 17.14
CA THR A 37 -1.15 -17.05 17.02
C THR A 37 -0.69 -17.95 15.88
N ALA A 38 0.59 -17.84 15.49
CA ALA A 38 1.20 -18.73 14.52
C ALA A 38 1.22 -20.18 14.99
N GLU A 39 1.37 -20.40 16.30
CA GLU A 39 1.39 -21.72 16.92
C GLU A 39 0.01 -22.37 16.84
N GLU A 40 -1.04 -21.63 17.21
CA GLU A 40 -2.41 -22.10 17.09
C GLU A 40 -2.79 -22.41 15.62
N ALA A 41 -2.31 -21.60 14.68
CA ALA A 41 -2.55 -21.84 13.25
C ALA A 41 -1.97 -23.16 12.75
N ASN A 42 -0.84 -23.62 13.30
CA ASN A 42 -0.22 -24.89 12.93
C ASN A 42 -1.03 -26.12 13.37
N HIS A 43 -1.95 -25.97 14.31
CA HIS A 43 -2.84 -27.03 14.80
C HIS A 43 -4.17 -27.12 14.03
N LEU A 44 -4.45 -26.15 13.18
CA LEU A 44 -5.69 -26.11 12.40
C LEU A 44 -5.49 -26.72 10.99
N LYS A 45 -6.59 -27.17 10.39
CA LYS A 45 -6.57 -27.63 9.00
C LYS A 45 -6.32 -26.44 8.06
N PRO A 46 -5.63 -26.63 6.94
CA PRO A 46 -5.32 -25.54 6.00
C PRO A 46 -6.54 -24.73 5.55
N GLY A 47 -7.70 -25.41 5.35
CA GLY A 47 -8.94 -24.74 4.99
C GLY A 47 -9.58 -23.87 6.10
N GLU A 48 -9.11 -23.97 7.34
CA GLU A 48 -9.64 -23.26 8.50
C GLU A 48 -8.82 -22.00 8.84
N VAL A 49 -7.71 -21.76 8.12
CA VAL A 49 -6.78 -20.65 8.39
C VAL A 49 -6.71 -19.69 7.22
N CYS A 50 -6.58 -18.42 7.55
CA CYS A 50 -6.19 -17.35 6.64
C CYS A 50 -4.97 -16.64 7.24
N LEU A 51 -3.90 -16.48 6.45
CA LEU A 51 -2.69 -15.80 6.88
C LEU A 51 -2.70 -14.38 6.33
N LEU A 52 -2.55 -13.38 7.18
CA LEU A 52 -2.28 -12.00 6.77
C LEU A 52 -0.78 -11.74 6.95
N CYS A 53 -0.11 -11.37 5.89
CA CYS A 53 1.34 -11.14 5.93
C CYS A 53 1.76 -9.90 5.15
N THR A 54 2.93 -9.38 5.53
CA THR A 54 3.61 -8.30 4.80
C THR A 54 4.37 -8.85 3.59
N GLY A 55 4.77 -7.96 2.65
CA GLY A 55 5.64 -8.31 1.52
C GLY A 55 4.97 -8.24 0.16
N SER A 56 3.85 -7.53 0.06
CA SER A 56 3.13 -7.34 -1.20
C SER A 56 3.91 -6.52 -2.24
N GLN A 57 4.99 -5.84 -1.83
CA GLN A 57 5.88 -5.09 -2.71
C GLN A 57 7.14 -5.90 -3.12
N GLY A 58 7.23 -7.15 -2.71
CA GLY A 58 8.33 -8.04 -3.07
C GLY A 58 9.63 -7.77 -2.30
N GLU A 59 9.55 -7.13 -1.13
CA GLU A 59 10.70 -6.86 -0.27
C GLU A 59 11.34 -8.19 0.18
N PRO A 60 12.66 -8.34 0.04
CA PRO A 60 13.33 -9.65 0.26
C PRO A 60 13.15 -10.21 1.66
N LEU A 61 13.11 -9.35 2.69
CA LEU A 61 13.01 -9.75 4.10
C LEU A 61 11.57 -9.86 4.61
N ALA A 62 10.59 -9.46 3.80
CA ALA A 62 9.19 -9.55 4.19
C ALA A 62 8.69 -10.99 4.29
N ALA A 63 7.62 -11.17 5.08
CA ALA A 63 7.08 -12.50 5.34
C ALA A 63 6.73 -13.26 4.05
N LEU A 64 5.99 -12.64 3.13
CA LEU A 64 5.58 -13.29 1.88
C LEU A 64 6.78 -13.71 1.01
N SER A 65 7.82 -12.88 0.90
CA SER A 65 9.02 -13.21 0.12
C SER A 65 9.75 -14.42 0.68
N ARG A 66 9.83 -14.54 2.01
CA ARG A 66 10.42 -15.71 2.69
C ARG A 66 9.54 -16.96 2.55
N ILE A 67 8.22 -16.82 2.64
CA ILE A 67 7.26 -17.91 2.42
C ILE A 67 7.39 -18.42 0.97
N ALA A 68 7.40 -17.52 -0.02
CA ALA A 68 7.57 -17.87 -1.42
C ALA A 68 8.92 -18.53 -1.71
N ALA A 69 9.98 -18.12 -1.01
CA ALA A 69 11.30 -18.76 -1.11
C ALA A 69 11.41 -20.10 -0.36
N GLY A 70 10.46 -20.41 0.55
CA GLY A 70 10.53 -21.60 1.40
C GLY A 70 11.48 -21.44 2.59
N THR A 71 11.85 -20.21 2.96
CA THR A 71 12.77 -19.91 4.07
C THR A 71 12.05 -19.36 5.30
N HIS A 72 10.73 -19.29 5.28
CA HIS A 72 9.95 -18.88 6.45
C HIS A 72 9.90 -20.00 7.48
N ARG A 73 10.18 -19.68 8.75
CA ARG A 73 10.36 -20.70 9.82
C ARG A 73 9.08 -21.45 10.18
N GLN A 74 7.92 -20.79 10.08
CA GLN A 74 6.65 -21.28 10.60
C GLN A 74 5.63 -21.61 9.50
N ILE A 75 5.85 -21.18 8.26
CA ILE A 75 4.88 -21.33 7.18
C ILE A 75 5.54 -21.99 5.99
N SER A 76 4.91 -23.06 5.51
CA SER A 76 5.21 -23.72 4.23
C SER A 76 3.97 -23.70 3.35
N LEU A 77 4.14 -23.32 2.09
CA LEU A 77 3.06 -23.38 1.10
C LEU A 77 2.87 -24.79 0.59
N MET A 78 1.61 -25.15 0.37
CA MET A 78 1.20 -26.39 -0.25
C MET A 78 0.64 -26.12 -1.66
N PRO A 79 0.69 -27.12 -2.57
CA PRO A 79 -0.02 -27.02 -3.84
C PRO A 79 -1.51 -26.74 -3.62
N ASN A 80 -2.07 -25.86 -4.46
CA ASN A 80 -3.44 -25.36 -4.37
C ASN A 80 -3.74 -24.34 -3.25
N ASP A 81 -2.77 -23.95 -2.44
CA ASP A 81 -2.94 -22.78 -1.59
C ASP A 81 -3.29 -21.54 -2.44
N ILE A 82 -3.97 -20.59 -1.83
CA ILE A 82 -4.38 -19.36 -2.49
C ILE A 82 -3.62 -18.19 -1.86
N VAL A 83 -2.93 -17.42 -2.69
CA VAL A 83 -2.31 -16.15 -2.29
C VAL A 83 -2.99 -14.99 -3.00
N VAL A 84 -3.45 -14.00 -2.22
CA VAL A 84 -4.10 -12.80 -2.72
C VAL A 84 -3.21 -11.59 -2.46
N PHE A 85 -2.79 -10.91 -3.52
CA PHE A 85 -2.10 -9.62 -3.42
C PHE A 85 -3.14 -8.50 -3.36
N SER A 86 -3.51 -8.10 -2.14
CA SER A 86 -4.43 -6.99 -1.89
C SER A 86 -3.72 -5.63 -1.97
N SER A 87 -2.84 -5.47 -2.96
CA SER A 87 -2.10 -4.22 -3.22
C SER A 87 -1.68 -4.17 -4.69
N SER A 88 -1.42 -2.96 -5.17
CA SER A 88 -0.78 -2.76 -6.48
C SER A 88 0.72 -2.50 -6.28
N PRO A 89 1.59 -3.01 -7.15
CA PRO A 89 3.02 -2.68 -7.11
C PRO A 89 3.21 -1.16 -7.26
N ILE A 90 4.01 -0.57 -6.38
CA ILE A 90 4.43 0.81 -6.55
C ILE A 90 5.47 0.91 -7.69
N PRO A 91 5.62 2.08 -8.35
CA PRO A 91 6.65 2.27 -9.36
C PRO A 91 8.03 1.82 -8.86
N GLY A 92 8.75 1.03 -9.66
CA GLY A 92 10.04 0.45 -9.30
C GLY A 92 10.00 -0.94 -8.67
N ASN A 93 8.91 -1.37 -8.05
CA ASN A 93 8.80 -2.67 -7.39
C ASN A 93 8.24 -3.80 -8.27
N THR A 94 7.78 -3.49 -9.48
CA THR A 94 7.13 -4.45 -10.38
C THR A 94 7.98 -5.72 -10.61
N ALA A 95 9.28 -5.57 -10.83
CA ALA A 95 10.18 -6.70 -11.04
C ALA A 95 10.31 -7.60 -9.78
N SER A 96 10.36 -7.02 -8.60
CA SER A 96 10.44 -7.76 -7.33
C SER A 96 9.15 -8.51 -7.03
N VAL A 97 8.01 -7.86 -7.25
CA VAL A 97 6.68 -8.49 -7.11
C VAL A 97 6.53 -9.64 -8.10
N SER A 98 6.90 -9.43 -9.38
CA SER A 98 6.86 -10.46 -10.41
C SER A 98 7.74 -11.68 -10.05
N ARG A 99 8.93 -11.46 -9.52
CA ARG A 99 9.80 -12.55 -9.03
C ARG A 99 9.14 -13.34 -7.89
N THR A 100 8.49 -12.67 -6.97
CA THR A 100 7.77 -13.31 -5.86
C THR A 100 6.59 -14.14 -6.37
N ILE A 101 5.78 -13.58 -7.28
CA ILE A 101 4.68 -14.28 -7.93
C ILE A 101 5.18 -15.55 -8.65
N ASN A 102 6.27 -15.45 -9.42
CA ASN A 102 6.84 -16.60 -10.12
C ASN A 102 7.29 -17.72 -9.16
N LYS A 103 7.84 -17.36 -7.97
CA LYS A 103 8.17 -18.35 -6.94
C LYS A 103 6.94 -19.06 -6.40
N LEU A 104 5.84 -18.33 -6.20
CA LEU A 104 4.55 -18.89 -5.76
C LEU A 104 3.99 -19.88 -6.79
N TYR A 105 3.96 -19.49 -8.07
CA TYR A 105 3.53 -20.40 -9.15
C TYR A 105 4.36 -21.69 -9.21
N LYS A 106 5.69 -21.60 -9.04
CA LYS A 106 6.58 -22.78 -9.00
C LYS A 106 6.25 -23.76 -7.87
N LYS A 107 5.55 -23.29 -6.82
CA LYS A 107 5.08 -24.13 -5.70
C LYS A 107 3.65 -24.66 -5.91
N GLY A 108 3.04 -24.45 -7.06
CA GLY A 108 1.67 -24.88 -7.35
C GLY A 108 0.59 -24.04 -6.65
N VAL A 109 0.92 -22.84 -6.21
CA VAL A 109 0.01 -21.91 -5.52
C VAL A 109 -0.81 -21.14 -6.54
N LYS A 110 -2.10 -20.93 -6.25
CA LYS A 110 -2.98 -20.06 -7.02
C LYS A 110 -2.81 -18.61 -6.55
N VAL A 111 -2.44 -17.71 -7.47
CA VAL A 111 -2.18 -16.31 -7.14
C VAL A 111 -3.24 -15.42 -7.77
N PHE A 112 -3.84 -14.56 -6.96
CA PHE A 112 -4.76 -13.51 -7.39
C PHE A 112 -4.11 -12.14 -7.15
N THR A 113 -4.19 -11.27 -8.16
CA THR A 113 -3.66 -9.91 -8.12
C THR A 113 -4.76 -8.91 -8.47
N ASN A 114 -4.53 -7.63 -8.20
CA ASN A 114 -5.48 -6.56 -8.48
C ASN A 114 -5.83 -6.42 -9.99
N THR A 115 -4.99 -6.93 -10.89
CA THR A 115 -5.28 -6.97 -12.33
C THR A 115 -6.32 -8.02 -12.70
N MET A 116 -6.56 -9.01 -11.83
CA MET A 116 -7.48 -10.12 -12.07
C MET A 116 -8.84 -9.92 -11.38
N SER A 117 -8.89 -9.10 -10.34
CA SER A 117 -10.09 -8.84 -9.54
C SER A 117 -9.91 -7.54 -8.76
N GLU A 118 -10.99 -6.82 -8.48
CA GLU A 118 -10.99 -5.63 -7.62
C GLU A 118 -10.77 -5.99 -6.14
N ILE A 119 -9.54 -6.32 -5.78
CA ILE A 119 -9.15 -6.76 -4.43
C ILE A 119 -8.35 -5.71 -3.66
N HIS A 120 -7.99 -4.61 -4.31
CA HIS A 120 -7.24 -3.51 -3.70
C HIS A 120 -8.10 -2.26 -3.54
N SER A 121 -8.11 -1.72 -2.34
CA SER A 121 -8.64 -0.38 -2.07
C SER A 121 -7.46 0.59 -1.93
N SER A 122 -7.44 1.64 -2.76
CA SER A 122 -6.39 2.65 -2.69
C SER A 122 -6.46 3.43 -1.37
N GLY A 123 -5.30 3.68 -0.75
CA GLY A 123 -5.17 4.60 0.37
C GLY A 123 -4.98 6.05 -0.05
N HIS A 124 -4.81 6.32 -1.36
CA HIS A 124 -4.69 7.68 -1.89
C HIS A 124 -6.08 8.29 -2.09
N ALA A 125 -6.17 9.59 -1.80
CA ALA A 125 -7.37 10.38 -2.02
C ALA A 125 -7.75 10.41 -3.51
N ASN A 126 -9.05 10.36 -3.79
CA ASN A 126 -9.57 10.56 -5.14
C ASN A 126 -9.58 12.05 -5.52
N GLN A 127 -9.91 12.34 -6.77
CA GLN A 127 -9.85 13.70 -7.31
C GLN A 127 -10.74 14.69 -6.53
N GLU A 128 -11.93 14.29 -6.11
CA GLU A 128 -12.86 15.17 -5.38
C GLU A 128 -12.40 15.43 -3.93
N GLU A 129 -11.82 14.42 -3.31
CA GLU A 129 -11.22 14.58 -1.98
C GLU A 129 -10.01 15.54 -2.02
N LEU A 130 -9.16 15.42 -3.05
CA LEU A 130 -8.05 16.37 -3.27
C LEU A 130 -8.55 17.80 -3.47
N LYS A 131 -9.60 18.01 -4.28
CA LYS A 131 -10.24 19.32 -4.47
C LYS A 131 -10.83 19.86 -3.17
N LEU A 132 -11.47 19.00 -2.37
CA LEU A 132 -12.01 19.37 -1.08
C LEU A 132 -10.90 19.90 -0.15
N MET A 133 -9.78 19.18 -0.05
CA MET A 133 -8.64 19.60 0.76
C MET A 133 -8.08 20.95 0.29
N ILE A 134 -7.88 21.14 -1.01
CA ILE A 134 -7.40 22.42 -1.56
C ILE A 134 -8.35 23.56 -1.21
N ARG A 135 -9.66 23.36 -1.31
CA ARG A 135 -10.67 24.38 -0.99
C ARG A 135 -10.77 24.69 0.50
N LEU A 136 -10.54 23.72 1.36
CA LEU A 136 -10.54 23.91 2.81
C LEU A 136 -9.31 24.73 3.27
N PHE A 137 -8.12 24.38 2.78
CA PHE A 137 -6.88 25.06 3.13
C PHE A 137 -6.70 26.43 2.45
N LYS A 138 -7.29 26.62 1.27
CA LYS A 138 -7.16 27.85 0.45
C LYS A 138 -5.71 28.35 0.34
N PRO A 139 -4.76 27.49 -0.08
CA PRO A 139 -3.35 27.86 -0.07
C PRO A 139 -3.06 28.97 -1.08
N LYS A 140 -2.19 29.92 -0.74
CA LYS A 140 -1.70 30.93 -1.65
C LYS A 140 -0.84 30.31 -2.77
N TYR A 141 -0.01 29.33 -2.41
CA TYR A 141 0.86 28.58 -3.31
C TYR A 141 0.56 27.10 -3.21
N PHE A 142 0.71 26.38 -4.31
CA PHE A 142 0.42 24.96 -4.36
C PHE A 142 1.56 24.20 -5.02
N VAL A 143 2.13 23.24 -4.28
CA VAL A 143 3.26 22.42 -4.71
C VAL A 143 2.88 20.96 -4.43
N PRO A 144 2.39 20.21 -5.40
CA PRO A 144 2.13 18.78 -5.21
C PRO A 144 3.43 18.03 -4.99
N TYR A 145 3.38 17.03 -4.14
CA TYR A 145 4.50 16.21 -3.75
C TYR A 145 4.13 14.72 -3.85
N HIS A 146 5.13 13.86 -4.01
CA HIS A 146 4.96 12.41 -4.04
C HIS A 146 4.19 11.90 -5.25
N GLY A 147 4.87 11.72 -6.37
CA GLY A 147 4.29 11.16 -7.60
C GLY A 147 5.21 11.37 -8.81
N GLU A 148 4.86 10.73 -9.90
CA GLU A 148 5.50 10.99 -11.21
C GLU A 148 5.13 12.39 -11.70
N PHE A 149 5.99 12.99 -12.54
CA PHE A 149 5.77 14.33 -13.10
C PHE A 149 4.37 14.55 -13.67
N ARG A 150 3.85 13.57 -14.44
CA ARG A 150 2.48 13.63 -14.99
C ARG A 150 1.39 13.72 -13.93
N MET A 151 1.58 13.05 -12.78
CA MET A 151 0.64 13.08 -11.65
C MET A 151 0.69 14.43 -10.95
N LEU A 152 1.90 14.94 -10.67
CA LEU A 152 2.11 16.26 -10.08
C LEU A 152 1.51 17.35 -10.97
N LYS A 153 1.70 17.26 -12.29
CA LYS A 153 1.12 18.18 -13.27
C LYS A 153 -0.42 18.20 -13.22
N LYS A 154 -1.04 17.02 -13.24
CA LYS A 154 -2.50 16.91 -13.10
C LYS A 154 -2.99 17.47 -11.76
N HIS A 155 -2.24 17.25 -10.68
CA HIS A 155 -2.60 17.76 -9.37
C HIS A 155 -2.51 19.29 -9.31
N THR A 156 -1.52 19.93 -9.97
CA THR A 156 -1.51 21.39 -10.13
C THR A 156 -2.71 21.91 -10.91
N ASP A 157 -3.17 21.16 -11.92
CA ASP A 157 -4.38 21.54 -12.69
C ASP A 157 -5.64 21.50 -11.81
N LEU A 158 -5.74 20.53 -10.89
CA LEU A 158 -6.80 20.55 -9.87
C LEU A 158 -6.72 21.78 -8.96
N GLY A 159 -5.51 22.19 -8.58
CA GLY A 159 -5.30 23.42 -7.82
C GLY A 159 -5.86 24.64 -8.53
N VAL A 160 -5.57 24.76 -9.84
CA VAL A 160 -6.11 25.85 -10.67
C VAL A 160 -7.63 25.77 -10.78
N MET A 161 -8.21 24.59 -10.96
CA MET A 161 -9.67 24.38 -10.96
C MET A 161 -10.31 24.77 -9.62
N CYS A 162 -9.57 24.72 -8.52
CA CYS A 162 -10.02 25.14 -7.21
C CYS A 162 -9.79 26.63 -6.93
N GLY A 163 -9.29 27.42 -7.90
CA GLY A 163 -9.13 28.86 -7.81
C GLY A 163 -7.71 29.34 -7.50
N ILE A 164 -6.71 28.47 -7.41
CA ILE A 164 -5.32 28.88 -7.23
C ILE A 164 -4.80 29.42 -8.59
N PRO A 165 -4.24 30.66 -8.64
CA PRO A 165 -3.66 31.18 -9.87
C PRO A 165 -2.55 30.25 -10.42
N ARG A 166 -2.53 30.02 -11.73
CA ARG A 166 -1.52 29.15 -12.38
C ARG A 166 -0.09 29.52 -12.00
N ARG A 167 0.23 30.81 -11.89
CA ARG A 167 1.54 31.32 -11.48
C ARG A 167 1.93 30.93 -10.05
N ASN A 168 0.98 30.52 -9.23
CA ASN A 168 1.18 30.11 -7.84
C ASN A 168 1.20 28.59 -7.69
N THR A 169 1.21 27.84 -8.80
CA THR A 169 1.33 26.37 -8.79
C THR A 169 2.69 25.95 -9.35
N PHE A 170 3.37 25.03 -8.66
CA PHE A 170 4.71 24.60 -9.05
C PHE A 170 4.76 23.08 -9.15
N VAL A 171 5.35 22.58 -10.23
CA VAL A 171 5.78 21.19 -10.34
C VAL A 171 7.29 21.16 -10.21
N LEU A 172 7.79 20.35 -9.29
CA LEU A 172 9.21 20.24 -8.98
C LEU A 172 9.73 18.86 -9.36
N GLU A 173 10.97 18.83 -9.81
CA GLU A 173 11.78 17.62 -9.96
C GLU A 173 12.78 17.54 -8.80
N ASN A 174 13.40 16.37 -8.65
CA ASN A 174 14.45 16.19 -7.63
C ASN A 174 15.59 17.18 -7.88
N GLY A 175 15.96 17.89 -6.82
CA GLY A 175 16.97 18.94 -6.87
C GLY A 175 16.44 20.34 -7.12
N ASP A 176 15.21 20.52 -7.62
CA ASP A 176 14.62 21.85 -7.78
C ASP A 176 14.48 22.55 -6.41
N VAL A 177 14.88 23.82 -6.36
CA VAL A 177 14.80 24.65 -5.16
C VAL A 177 13.65 25.66 -5.31
N LEU A 178 12.85 25.78 -4.25
CA LEU A 178 11.88 26.86 -4.10
C LEU A 178 12.34 27.79 -2.99
N ALA A 179 12.39 29.08 -3.29
CA ALA A 179 12.66 30.13 -2.31
C ALA A 179 11.37 30.89 -1.97
N LEU A 180 11.18 31.18 -0.68
CA LEU A 180 10.11 32.05 -0.18
C LEU A 180 10.76 33.31 0.36
N ASP A 181 10.62 34.44 -0.36
CA ASP A 181 11.07 35.75 0.10
C ASP A 181 9.91 36.75 0.12
N LYS A 182 9.79 37.48 1.20
CA LYS A 182 8.74 38.49 1.41
C LYS A 182 7.33 38.05 1.03
N GLY A 183 7.02 36.74 1.30
CA GLY A 183 5.72 36.15 1.00
C GLY A 183 5.49 35.83 -0.48
N GLN A 184 6.55 35.85 -1.30
CA GLN A 184 6.52 35.37 -2.69
C GLN A 184 7.34 34.10 -2.84
N LEU A 185 6.74 33.09 -3.49
CA LEU A 185 7.36 31.79 -3.79
C LEU A 185 7.82 31.76 -5.25
N TYR A 186 9.06 31.37 -5.49
CA TYR A 186 9.64 31.26 -6.83
C TYR A 186 10.66 30.13 -6.90
N LYS A 187 10.93 29.64 -8.13
CA LYS A 187 12.02 28.67 -8.35
C LYS A 187 13.37 29.38 -8.26
N ASP A 188 14.27 28.85 -7.44
CA ASP A 188 15.60 29.42 -7.16
C ASP A 188 16.73 28.44 -7.52
N GLY A 189 16.67 27.90 -8.72
CA GLY A 189 17.69 27.02 -9.25
C GLY A 189 17.50 25.54 -8.93
N LYS A 190 18.61 24.81 -8.95
CA LYS A 190 18.66 23.37 -8.75
C LYS A 190 19.94 22.99 -8.00
N VAL A 191 19.82 22.12 -6.99
CA VAL A 191 20.96 21.47 -6.31
C VAL A 191 21.26 20.15 -6.99
N GLN A 192 22.55 19.82 -7.05
CA GLN A 192 23.04 18.55 -7.61
C GLN A 192 22.99 17.42 -6.56
#